data_c7865d8feab119f7c1abc896a934642f
#
_entry.id   c7865d8feab119f7c1abc896a934642f
#
_cell.length_a   1.000
_cell.length_b   1.000
_cell.length_c   1.000
_cell.angle_alpha   90.00
_cell.angle_beta   90.00
_cell.angle_gamma   90.00
#
_symmetry.space_group_name_H-M   'P 1'
#
loop_
_entity.id
_entity.type
_entity.pdbx_description
1 polymer ?
#
loop_
_entity_poly.entity_id
_entity_poly.type
_entity_poly.pdbx_seq_one_letter_code
_entity_poly.pdbx_strand_id
1 'polypeptide(L)' 'MEDEYFSIEMNIRGIRLIHEGLRQAVMKWSGGDPEEQQNLIAMRDNFYRIILEHQFENM' A
#
# COMPACT_ATOMS: atom_id res chain seq x y z
N MET A 1 8.88 -12.99 -16.81
CA MET A 1 7.74 -12.68 -16.56
C MET A 1 7.47 -11.37 -16.90
N GLU A 2 6.63 -11.03 -17.27
CA GLU A 2 6.38 -9.88 -17.57
C GLU A 2 5.52 -9.30 -16.75
N ASP A 3 5.49 -8.12 -16.65
CA ASP A 3 4.66 -7.41 -15.78
C ASP A 3 3.36 -7.16 -16.42
N GLU A 4 2.31 -7.70 -15.83
CA GLU A 4 0.96 -7.42 -16.25
C GLU A 4 0.38 -6.41 -15.31
N TYR A 5 -0.31 -5.43 -15.87
CA TYR A 5 -0.89 -4.38 -15.05
C TYR A 5 -2.40 -4.53 -14.98
N PHE A 6 -2.94 -4.35 -13.79
CA PHE A 6 -4.36 -4.47 -13.55
C PHE A 6 -4.89 -3.18 -12.97
N SER A 7 -6.10 -2.82 -13.37
CA SER A 7 -6.78 -1.67 -12.78
C SER A 7 -7.81 -2.17 -11.79
N ILE A 8 -7.77 -1.58 -10.60
CA ILE A 8 -8.67 -2.00 -9.53
C ILE A 8 -9.41 -0.78 -9.03
N GLU A 9 -10.74 -0.89 -8.96
CA GLU A 9 -11.54 0.20 -8.41
C GLU A 9 -11.82 -0.07 -6.96
N MET A 10 -11.55 0.93 -6.11
CA MET A 10 -11.77 0.79 -4.68
C MET A 10 -12.23 2.11 -4.12
N ASN A 11 -13.09 2.03 -3.10
CA ASN A 11 -13.44 3.25 -2.40
C ASN A 11 -12.38 3.52 -1.32
N ILE A 12 -12.49 4.67 -0.68
CA ILE A 12 -11.44 5.10 0.26
C ILE A 12 -11.38 4.17 1.48
N ARG A 13 -12.48 3.54 1.84
CA ARG A 13 -12.44 2.59 2.95
C ARG A 13 -11.58 1.39 2.62
N GLY A 14 -11.72 0.85 1.41
CA GLY A 14 -10.89 -0.28 1.00
C GLY A 14 -9.43 0.10 0.95
N ILE A 15 -9.15 1.30 0.46
CA ILE A 15 -7.77 1.77 0.39
C ILE A 15 -7.17 1.88 1.78
N ARG A 16 -7.94 2.39 2.74
CA ARG A 16 -7.44 2.50 4.11
C ARG A 16 -7.21 1.14 4.75
N LEU A 17 -8.07 0.18 4.46
CA LEU A 17 -7.88 -1.15 5.00
C LEU A 17 -6.63 -1.80 4.46
N ILE A 18 -6.38 -1.65 3.17
CA ILE A 18 -5.17 -2.21 2.57
C ILE A 18 -3.94 -1.52 3.14
N HIS A 19 -3.98 -0.20 3.27
CA HIS A 19 -2.85 0.52 3.84
C HIS A 19 -2.55 0.03 5.26
N GLU A 20 -3.59 -0.17 6.07
CA GLU A 20 -3.38 -0.64 7.42
C GLU A 20 -2.77 -2.02 7.44
N GLY A 21 -3.21 -2.91 6.56
CA GLY A 21 -2.62 -4.24 6.46
C GLY A 21 -1.18 -4.19 6.05
N LEU A 22 -0.85 -3.34 5.09
CA LEU A 22 0.53 -3.20 4.64
C LEU A 22 1.40 -2.60 5.74
N ARG A 23 0.87 -1.61 6.47
CA ARG A 23 1.62 -1.01 7.56
C ARG A 23 1.95 -2.05 8.62
N GLN A 24 0.99 -2.89 8.95
CA GLN A 24 1.24 -3.93 9.93
C GLN A 24 2.20 -4.99 9.42
N ALA A 25 2.10 -5.32 8.14
CA ALA A 25 3.02 -6.29 7.57
C ALA A 25 4.45 -5.79 7.64
N VAL A 26 4.67 -4.50 7.37
CA VAL A 26 6.00 -3.93 7.47
C VAL A 26 6.48 -3.93 8.92
N MET A 27 5.59 -3.54 9.85
CA MET A 27 5.98 -3.47 11.25
C MET A 27 6.33 -4.83 11.83
N LYS A 28 5.63 -5.87 11.36
CA LYS A 28 5.84 -7.20 11.90
C LYS A 28 6.80 -8.03 11.07
N TRP A 29 7.49 -7.41 10.15
CA TRP A 29 8.43 -8.14 9.30
C TRP A 29 9.51 -8.74 10.17
N SER A 30 9.68 -10.04 10.08
CA SER A 30 10.61 -10.74 10.95
C SER A 30 11.83 -11.26 10.20
N GLY A 31 12.08 -10.71 9.02
CA GLY A 31 13.20 -11.17 8.23
C GLY A 31 12.69 -11.94 7.03
N GLY A 32 13.60 -12.37 6.20
CA GLY A 32 13.23 -13.06 4.98
C GLY A 32 13.80 -12.31 3.81
N ASP A 33 13.09 -12.34 2.69
CA ASP A 33 13.59 -11.76 1.46
C ASP A 33 13.57 -10.23 1.55
N PRO A 34 14.74 -9.58 1.51
CA PRO A 34 14.75 -8.12 1.59
C PRO A 34 14.00 -7.46 0.43
N GLU A 35 13.92 -8.12 -0.70
CA GLU A 35 13.21 -7.56 -1.83
C GLU A 35 11.70 -7.50 -1.53
N GLU A 36 11.17 -8.52 -0.87
CA GLU A 36 9.77 -8.48 -0.46
C GLU A 36 9.51 -7.36 0.52
N GLN A 37 10.43 -7.13 1.42
CA GLN A 37 10.27 -6.04 2.37
C GLN A 37 10.23 -4.69 1.66
N GLN A 38 11.11 -4.51 0.68
CA GLN A 38 11.12 -3.28 -0.09
C GLN A 38 9.81 -3.10 -0.84
N ASN A 39 9.28 -4.19 -1.40
CA ASN A 39 8.00 -4.11 -2.10
C ASN A 39 6.87 -3.74 -1.16
N LEU A 40 6.85 -4.29 0.04
CA LEU A 40 5.83 -3.95 1.02
C LEU A 40 5.91 -2.48 1.40
N ILE A 41 7.11 -1.96 1.60
CA ILE A 41 7.28 -0.57 1.94
C ILE A 41 6.79 0.33 0.81
N ALA A 42 7.15 -0.02 -0.42
CA ALA A 42 6.74 0.78 -1.57
C ALA A 42 5.21 0.79 -1.72
N MET A 43 4.58 -0.36 -1.53
CA MET A 43 3.13 -0.43 -1.62
C MET A 43 2.47 0.36 -0.51
N ARG A 44 3.00 0.26 0.73
CA ARG A 44 2.46 1.03 1.84
C ARG A 44 2.53 2.52 1.53
N ASP A 45 3.66 2.97 0.99
CA ASP A 45 3.83 4.38 0.70
C ASP A 45 2.92 4.85 -0.42
N ASN A 46 2.70 4.01 -1.43
CA ASN A 46 1.80 4.37 -2.50
C ASN A 46 0.36 4.53 -2.00
N PHE A 47 -0.10 3.62 -1.16
CA PHE A 47 -1.45 3.71 -0.62
C PHE A 47 -1.57 4.89 0.34
N TYR A 48 -0.51 5.17 1.09
CA TYR A 48 -0.53 6.31 1.99
C TYR A 48 -0.66 7.62 1.20
N ARG A 49 0.03 7.71 0.07
CA ARG A 49 -0.08 8.89 -0.76
C ARG A 49 -1.50 9.09 -1.28
N ILE A 50 -2.16 8.00 -1.68
CA ILE A 50 -3.53 8.09 -2.15
C ILE A 50 -4.43 8.62 -1.04
N ILE A 51 -4.25 8.14 0.19
CA ILE A 51 -5.03 8.61 1.32
C ILE A 51 -4.81 10.09 1.56
N LEU A 52 -3.56 10.53 1.51
CA LEU A 52 -3.25 11.94 1.71
C LEU A 52 -3.88 12.81 0.64
N GLU A 53 -3.81 12.36 -0.61
CA GLU A 53 -4.40 13.13 -1.70
C GLU A 53 -5.92 13.24 -1.53
N HIS A 54 -6.54 12.15 -1.10
CA HIS A 54 -7.98 12.17 -0.87
C HIS A 54 -8.33 13.14 0.26
N GLN A 55 -7.58 13.12 1.35
CA GLN A 55 -7.84 14.04 2.44
C GLN A 55 -7.64 15.48 2.02
N PHE A 56 -6.62 15.73 1.23
CA PHE A 56 -6.33 17.08 0.78
C PHE A 56 -7.46 17.61 -0.11
N GLU A 57 -7.97 16.76 -0.99
CA GLU A 57 -9.01 17.18 -1.91
C GLU A 57 -10.35 17.38 -1.21
N ASN A 58 -10.53 16.78 -0.05
CA ASN A 58 -11.80 16.87 0.65
C ASN A 58 -11.74 17.73 1.91
N MET A 59 -10.76 18.60 1.97
CA MET A 59 -10.65 19.53 3.08
C MET A 59 -11.63 20.67 2.98
#